data_674c2f4e5ddc912257907155a341a942
#
_entry.id   674c2f4e5ddc912257907155a341a942
#
_cell.length_a   1.000
_cell.length_b   1.000
_cell.length_c   1.000
_cell.angle_alpha   90.00
_cell.angle_beta   90.00
_cell.angle_gamma   90.00
#
_symmetry.space_group_name_H-M   'P 1'
#
loop_
_entity.id
_entity.type
_entity.pdbx_description
1 polymer ?
#
loop_
_entity_poly.entity_id
_entity_poly.type
_entity_poly.pdbx_seq_one_letter_code
_entity_poly.pdbx_strand_id
1 'polypeptide(L)'
;MNNTPCKPKYRVVLADHNRDYLRLVADYLGETGIFTVEDFAFDGREAYEITQKIKPDLLVLDLLLPVLDGFAVLEELSARGYCEPTKIAMTSFVGLAFVLKKAASYNVDYVFIKPFEKKVFKKRLVEIMTGVKAAESGQARPRPDDIITRHIKTVGITANVKGYYYLRDAILMVHEHF
;
A
#
# COMPACT_ATOMS: atom_id res chain seq x y z
N MET A 1 20.13 -14.43 32.51
CA MET A 1 19.54 -14.97 31.28
C MET A 1 18.25 -14.20 31.03
N ASN A 2 18.28 -13.12 30.27
CA ASN A 2 17.11 -12.30 29.99
C ASN A 2 16.28 -12.98 28.89
N ASN A 3 15.24 -13.66 29.31
CA ASN A 3 14.24 -14.25 28.43
C ASN A 3 13.25 -13.14 28.02
N THR A 4 13.67 -12.27 27.11
CA THR A 4 12.75 -11.32 26.47
C THR A 4 11.81 -12.16 25.61
N PRO A 5 10.48 -12.16 25.83
CA PRO A 5 9.57 -12.90 24.98
C PRO A 5 9.73 -12.41 23.54
N CYS A 6 10.11 -13.32 22.66
CA CYS A 6 10.21 -13.04 21.23
C CYS A 6 8.82 -12.59 20.74
N LYS A 7 8.65 -11.30 20.42
CA LYS A 7 7.41 -10.82 19.83
C LYS A 7 7.15 -11.62 18.56
N PRO A 8 5.91 -12.09 18.35
CA PRO A 8 5.57 -12.83 17.14
C PRO A 8 5.91 -11.94 15.92
N LYS A 9 6.68 -12.50 15.00
CA LYS A 9 6.95 -11.83 13.72
C LYS A 9 5.76 -12.06 12.81
N TYR A 10 5.21 -10.97 12.26
CA TYR A 10 4.16 -11.05 11.27
C TYR A 10 4.72 -11.52 9.93
N ARG A 11 4.07 -12.50 9.34
CA ARG A 11 4.41 -13.08 8.04
C ARG A 11 3.85 -12.19 6.95
N VAL A 12 4.69 -11.74 6.02
CA VAL A 12 4.33 -10.78 4.99
C VAL A 12 4.57 -11.36 3.60
N VAL A 13 3.61 -11.17 2.71
CA VAL A 13 3.79 -11.32 1.25
C VAL A 13 3.79 -9.94 0.64
N LEU A 14 4.76 -9.67 -0.24
CA LEU A 14 4.90 -8.41 -0.97
C LEU A 14 4.61 -8.65 -2.45
N ALA A 15 3.70 -7.88 -3.03
CA ALA A 15 3.30 -7.96 -4.43
C ALA A 15 3.50 -6.61 -5.13
N ASP A 16 4.47 -6.55 -6.05
CA ASP A 16 4.78 -5.39 -6.91
C ASP A 16 5.57 -5.87 -8.14
N HIS A 17 5.33 -5.31 -9.30
CA HIS A 17 6.06 -5.67 -10.51
C HIS A 17 7.53 -5.22 -10.49
N ASN A 18 7.88 -4.23 -9.65
CA ASN A 18 9.23 -3.70 -9.52
C ASN A 18 10.04 -4.50 -8.49
N ARG A 19 10.90 -5.41 -8.98
CA ARG A 19 11.74 -6.31 -8.16
C ARG A 19 12.68 -5.57 -7.22
N ASP A 20 13.27 -4.47 -7.67
CA ASP A 20 14.22 -3.70 -6.86
C ASP A 20 13.50 -2.97 -5.72
N TYR A 21 12.30 -2.46 -6.01
CA TYR A 21 11.45 -1.87 -4.99
C TYR A 21 11.03 -2.91 -3.93
N LEU A 22 10.65 -4.12 -4.34
CA LEU A 22 10.31 -5.21 -3.40
C LEU A 22 11.47 -5.57 -2.48
N ARG A 23 12.69 -5.69 -3.01
CA ARG A 23 13.90 -5.95 -2.20
C ARG A 23 14.14 -4.85 -1.19
N LEU A 24 14.06 -3.58 -1.62
CA LEU A 24 14.21 -2.42 -0.74
C LEU A 24 13.18 -2.42 0.40
N VAL A 25 11.94 -2.76 0.10
CA VAL A 25 10.85 -2.84 1.11
C VAL A 25 11.10 -4.01 2.06
N ALA A 26 11.52 -5.18 1.53
CA ALA A 26 11.79 -6.35 2.34
C ALA A 26 12.95 -6.12 3.33
N ASP A 27 14.06 -5.55 2.87
CA ASP A 27 15.20 -5.20 3.72
C ASP A 27 14.74 -4.28 4.85
N TYR A 28 13.99 -3.24 4.50
CA TYR A 28 13.47 -2.28 5.47
C TYR A 28 12.51 -2.93 6.49
N LEU A 29 11.62 -3.83 6.06
CA LEU A 29 10.73 -4.53 6.97
C LEU A 29 11.50 -5.51 7.88
N GLY A 30 12.52 -6.19 7.33
CA GLY A 30 13.40 -7.09 8.08
C GLY A 30 14.15 -6.39 9.21
N GLU A 31 14.68 -5.18 8.96
CA GLU A 31 15.36 -4.34 9.98
C GLU A 31 14.46 -4.00 11.17
N THR A 32 13.14 -4.06 11.00
CA THR A 32 12.21 -3.77 12.09
C THR A 32 12.17 -4.83 13.18
N GLY A 33 12.56 -6.06 12.87
CA GLY A 33 12.43 -7.23 13.74
C GLY A 33 10.99 -7.67 14.02
N ILE A 34 9.98 -6.98 13.43
CA ILE A 34 8.54 -7.22 13.65
C ILE A 34 7.95 -8.04 12.52
N PHE A 35 8.45 -7.86 11.30
CA PHE A 35 7.96 -8.50 10.08
C PHE A 35 8.97 -9.53 9.55
N THR A 36 8.44 -10.58 8.93
CA THR A 36 9.21 -11.55 8.15
C THR A 36 8.58 -11.63 6.77
N VAL A 37 9.33 -11.26 5.73
CA VAL A 37 8.87 -11.41 4.35
C VAL A 37 9.05 -12.87 3.94
N GLU A 38 7.94 -13.53 3.64
CA GLU A 38 7.91 -14.95 3.29
C GLU A 38 8.10 -15.18 1.80
N ASP A 39 7.50 -14.29 0.97
CA ASP A 39 7.58 -14.44 -0.49
C ASP A 39 7.29 -13.13 -1.21
N PHE A 40 7.58 -13.11 -2.52
CA PHE A 40 7.37 -12.02 -3.45
C PHE A 40 6.49 -12.46 -4.61
N ALA A 41 5.56 -11.62 -5.01
CA ALA A 41 4.78 -11.77 -6.22
C ALA A 41 5.08 -10.61 -7.20
N PHE A 42 5.28 -10.91 -8.46
CA PHE A 42 5.63 -9.93 -9.49
C PHE A 42 4.48 -9.59 -10.42
N ASP A 43 3.40 -10.36 -10.33
CA ASP A 43 2.13 -10.11 -10.99
C ASP A 43 0.95 -10.52 -10.09
N GLY A 44 -0.27 -10.21 -10.53
CA GLY A 44 -1.45 -10.47 -9.71
C GLY A 44 -1.83 -11.95 -9.64
N ARG A 45 -1.46 -12.78 -10.62
CA ARG A 45 -1.69 -14.23 -10.56
C ARG A 45 -0.80 -14.86 -9.49
N GLU A 46 0.48 -14.53 -9.50
CA GLU A 46 1.42 -14.94 -8.45
C GLU A 46 0.96 -14.45 -7.06
N ALA A 47 0.51 -13.19 -6.96
CA ALA A 47 0.02 -12.62 -5.71
C ALA A 47 -1.15 -13.43 -5.14
N TYR A 48 -2.11 -13.81 -5.98
CA TYR A 48 -3.22 -14.65 -5.60
C TYR A 48 -2.76 -16.03 -5.12
N GLU A 49 -1.95 -16.75 -5.93
CA GLU A 49 -1.52 -18.14 -5.65
C GLU A 49 -0.66 -18.21 -4.38
N ILE A 50 0.30 -17.29 -4.23
CA ILE A 50 1.18 -17.21 -3.06
C ILE A 50 0.37 -16.88 -1.80
N THR A 51 -0.58 -15.94 -1.88
CA THR A 51 -1.43 -15.59 -0.73
C THR A 51 -2.27 -16.76 -0.28
N GLN A 52 -2.88 -17.50 -1.20
CA GLN A 52 -3.64 -18.71 -0.85
C GLN A 52 -2.78 -19.79 -0.19
N LYS A 53 -1.57 -20.00 -0.71
CA LYS A 53 -0.65 -21.04 -0.23
C LYS A 53 -0.05 -20.69 1.15
N ILE A 54 0.44 -19.47 1.30
CA ILE A 54 1.18 -19.02 2.50
C ILE A 54 0.23 -18.61 3.62
N LYS A 55 -0.93 -18.02 3.29
CA LYS A 55 -1.87 -17.45 4.25
C LYS A 55 -1.13 -16.47 5.19
N PRO A 56 -0.60 -15.37 4.65
CA PRO A 56 0.21 -14.43 5.42
C PRO A 56 -0.65 -13.63 6.41
N ASP A 57 -0.02 -13.07 7.43
CA ASP A 57 -0.67 -12.13 8.34
C ASP A 57 -0.93 -10.78 7.65
N LEU A 58 -0.05 -10.41 6.69
CA LEU A 58 -0.12 -9.17 5.94
C LEU A 58 0.20 -9.40 4.47
N LEU A 59 -0.68 -8.93 3.59
CA LEU A 59 -0.43 -8.79 2.16
C LEU A 59 -0.22 -7.31 1.82
N VAL A 60 0.97 -6.96 1.34
CA VAL A 60 1.24 -5.64 0.73
C VAL A 60 1.06 -5.79 -0.77
N LEU A 61 0.03 -5.18 -1.33
CA LEU A 61 -0.45 -5.43 -2.69
C LEU A 61 -0.42 -4.15 -3.52
N ASP A 62 0.37 -4.12 -4.58
CA ASP A 62 0.29 -3.02 -5.53
C ASP A 62 -1.01 -3.09 -6.34
N LEU A 63 -1.62 -1.91 -6.57
CA LEU A 63 -2.81 -1.82 -7.41
C LEU A 63 -2.50 -2.12 -8.87
N LEU A 64 -1.34 -1.66 -9.36
CA LEU A 64 -0.95 -1.74 -10.78
C LEU A 64 -0.06 -2.96 -11.04
N LEU A 65 -0.61 -4.16 -10.88
CA LEU A 65 0.07 -5.41 -11.21
C LEU A 65 -0.27 -5.87 -12.63
N PRO A 66 0.69 -6.53 -13.32
CA PRO A 66 0.42 -7.24 -14.56
C PRO A 66 -0.53 -8.43 -14.34
N VAL A 67 -1.14 -8.92 -15.40
CA VAL A 67 -2.04 -10.09 -15.47
C VAL A 67 -3.36 -9.87 -14.73
N LEU A 68 -3.32 -9.65 -13.41
CA LEU A 68 -4.46 -9.25 -12.58
C LEU A 68 -4.06 -8.01 -11.80
N ASP A 69 -4.85 -6.96 -11.86
CA ASP A 69 -4.64 -5.80 -11.00
C ASP A 69 -4.94 -6.14 -9.52
N GLY A 70 -4.55 -5.26 -8.60
CA GLY A 70 -4.72 -5.50 -7.18
C GLY A 70 -6.18 -5.74 -6.77
N PHE A 71 -7.15 -5.11 -7.45
CA PHE A 71 -8.56 -5.36 -7.16
C PHE A 71 -9.01 -6.73 -7.67
N ALA A 72 -8.56 -7.15 -8.87
CA ALA A 72 -8.86 -8.47 -9.40
C ALA A 72 -8.29 -9.58 -8.51
N VAL A 73 -7.11 -9.38 -7.91
CA VAL A 73 -6.55 -10.29 -6.89
C VAL A 73 -7.50 -10.43 -5.70
N LEU A 74 -8.02 -9.32 -5.17
CA LEU A 74 -8.95 -9.34 -4.04
C LEU A 74 -10.29 -9.99 -4.41
N GLU A 75 -10.78 -9.76 -5.62
CA GLU A 75 -11.97 -10.41 -6.17
C GLU A 75 -11.80 -11.94 -6.23
N GLU A 76 -10.69 -12.42 -6.77
CA GLU A 76 -10.39 -13.86 -6.85
C GLU A 76 -10.25 -14.51 -5.47
N LEU A 77 -9.57 -13.84 -4.52
CA LEU A 77 -9.46 -14.32 -3.14
C LEU A 77 -10.84 -14.44 -2.49
N SER A 78 -11.69 -13.43 -2.63
CA SER A 78 -13.04 -13.41 -2.07
C SER A 78 -13.95 -14.46 -2.73
N ALA A 79 -13.93 -14.56 -4.06
CA ALA A 79 -14.77 -15.50 -4.82
C ALA A 79 -14.50 -16.98 -4.50
N ARG A 80 -13.27 -17.29 -4.12
CA ARG A 80 -12.85 -18.66 -3.75
C ARG A 80 -12.90 -18.93 -2.25
N GLY A 81 -13.56 -18.07 -1.50
CA GLY A 81 -13.81 -18.28 -0.07
C GLY A 81 -12.54 -18.16 0.79
N TYR A 82 -11.59 -17.29 0.40
CA TYR A 82 -10.46 -16.97 1.26
C TYR A 82 -10.96 -16.26 2.52
N CYS A 83 -10.95 -16.97 3.64
CA CYS A 83 -11.48 -16.51 4.93
C CYS A 83 -10.38 -16.26 5.99
N GLU A 84 -9.12 -16.25 5.59
CA GLU A 84 -8.03 -16.02 6.53
C GLU A 84 -7.99 -14.55 7.00
N PRO A 85 -7.56 -14.29 8.23
CA PRO A 85 -7.51 -12.95 8.80
C PRO A 85 -6.33 -12.11 8.26
N THR A 86 -5.98 -12.29 7.00
CA THR A 86 -4.91 -11.54 6.34
C THR A 86 -5.26 -10.07 6.27
N LYS A 87 -4.39 -9.23 6.82
CA LYS A 87 -4.47 -7.78 6.67
C LYS A 87 -4.00 -7.36 5.28
N ILE A 88 -4.66 -6.37 4.69
CA ILE A 88 -4.36 -5.92 3.32
C ILE A 88 -3.92 -4.46 3.35
N ALA A 89 -2.68 -4.23 2.97
CA ALA A 89 -2.12 -2.91 2.73
C ALA A 89 -1.92 -2.72 1.22
N MET A 90 -2.76 -1.91 0.58
CA MET A 90 -2.64 -1.64 -0.85
C MET A 90 -1.65 -0.49 -1.10
N THR A 91 -0.85 -0.59 -2.16
CA THR A 91 0.00 0.51 -2.64
C THR A 91 -0.48 0.97 -4.01
N SER A 92 -0.42 2.27 -4.30
CA SER A 92 -0.87 2.82 -5.58
C SER A 92 -0.16 4.12 -5.91
N PHE A 93 0.08 4.38 -7.20
CA PHE A 93 0.45 5.72 -7.68
C PHE A 93 -0.76 6.65 -7.85
N VAL A 94 -1.97 6.10 -7.74
CA VAL A 94 -3.20 6.84 -7.97
C VAL A 94 -4.01 6.89 -6.67
N GLY A 95 -4.25 8.09 -6.17
CA GLY A 95 -5.02 8.34 -4.94
C GLY A 95 -6.42 8.89 -5.20
N LEU A 96 -7.07 8.49 -6.30
CA LEU A 96 -8.41 8.96 -6.64
C LEU A 96 -9.46 8.46 -5.63
N ALA A 97 -10.48 9.27 -5.37
CA ALA A 97 -11.59 8.93 -4.48
C ALA A 97 -12.24 7.59 -4.84
N PHE A 98 -12.34 7.28 -6.14
CA PHE A 98 -12.83 5.99 -6.64
C PHE A 98 -11.98 4.81 -6.14
N VAL A 99 -10.64 4.91 -6.21
CA VAL A 99 -9.71 3.86 -5.74
C VAL A 99 -9.91 3.62 -4.25
N LEU A 100 -9.98 4.68 -3.46
CA LEU A 100 -10.18 4.59 -2.01
C LEU A 100 -11.54 3.97 -1.66
N LYS A 101 -12.60 4.36 -2.38
CA LYS A 101 -13.94 3.80 -2.20
C LYS A 101 -13.97 2.32 -2.56
N LYS A 102 -13.36 1.94 -3.69
CA LYS A 102 -13.28 0.54 -4.13
C LYS A 102 -12.43 -0.30 -3.16
N ALA A 103 -11.30 0.20 -2.69
CA ALA A 103 -10.48 -0.47 -1.68
C ALA A 103 -11.25 -0.75 -0.39
N ALA A 104 -12.04 0.21 0.08
CA ALA A 104 -12.89 0.03 1.26
C ALA A 104 -13.95 -1.09 1.08
N SER A 105 -14.48 -1.30 -0.12
CA SER A 105 -15.46 -2.37 -0.39
C SER A 105 -14.84 -3.78 -0.35
N TYR A 106 -13.51 -3.89 -0.47
CA TYR A 106 -12.75 -5.14 -0.30
C TYR A 106 -12.08 -5.29 1.07
N ASN A 107 -12.48 -4.47 2.05
CA ASN A 107 -11.90 -4.48 3.40
C ASN A 107 -10.37 -4.28 3.40
N VAL A 108 -9.84 -3.46 2.48
CA VAL A 108 -8.44 -3.05 2.50
C VAL A 108 -8.19 -2.21 3.75
N ASP A 109 -7.25 -2.63 4.60
CA ASP A 109 -6.97 -1.98 5.88
C ASP A 109 -6.32 -0.61 5.71
N TYR A 110 -5.49 -0.42 4.68
CA TYR A 110 -4.85 0.85 4.36
C TYR A 110 -4.42 0.96 2.90
N VAL A 111 -4.51 2.17 2.34
CA VAL A 111 -4.00 2.48 0.99
C VAL A 111 -2.85 3.47 1.11
N PHE A 112 -1.67 3.06 0.65
CA PHE A 112 -0.48 3.90 0.56
C PHE A 112 -0.36 4.51 -0.82
N ILE A 113 -0.29 5.83 -0.90
CA ILE A 113 -0.05 6.53 -2.16
C ILE A 113 1.45 6.71 -2.36
N LYS A 114 1.99 6.10 -3.42
CA LYS A 114 3.41 6.22 -3.81
C LYS A 114 3.68 7.62 -4.40
N PRO A 115 4.85 8.25 -4.09
CA PRO A 115 5.87 7.81 -3.16
C PRO A 115 5.51 8.11 -1.70
N PHE A 116 5.89 7.25 -0.78
CA PHE A 116 5.68 7.44 0.66
C PHE A 116 6.99 7.29 1.44
N GLU A 117 7.05 7.90 2.62
CA GLU A 117 8.21 7.81 3.51
C GLU A 117 8.25 6.46 4.22
N LYS A 118 9.44 5.84 4.28
CA LYS A 118 9.67 4.55 4.96
C LYS A 118 9.16 4.55 6.41
N LYS A 119 9.39 5.62 7.16
CA LYS A 119 8.94 5.74 8.56
C LYS A 119 7.42 5.72 8.69
N VAL A 120 6.72 6.42 7.77
CA VAL A 120 5.25 6.45 7.73
C VAL A 120 4.71 5.07 7.36
N PHE A 121 5.30 4.42 6.36
CA PHE A 121 4.94 3.07 5.92
C PHE A 121 5.03 2.08 7.09
N LYS A 122 6.19 1.98 7.74
CA LYS A 122 6.38 1.14 8.92
C LYS A 122 5.34 1.41 10.01
N LYS A 123 5.17 2.68 10.38
CA LYS A 123 4.22 3.09 11.44
C LYS A 123 2.82 2.57 11.13
N ARG A 124 2.33 2.78 9.90
CA ARG A 124 0.99 2.36 9.50
C ARG A 124 0.85 0.84 9.44
N LEU A 125 1.85 0.11 8.96
CA LEU A 125 1.81 -1.35 8.98
C LEU A 125 1.74 -1.90 10.41
N VAL A 126 2.49 -1.33 11.34
CA VAL A 126 2.39 -1.72 12.76
C VAL A 126 1.01 -1.41 13.33
N GLU A 127 0.43 -0.25 13.02
CA GLU A 127 -0.93 0.12 13.43
C GLU A 127 -1.98 -0.87 12.88
N ILE A 128 -1.86 -1.28 11.61
CA ILE A 128 -2.73 -2.28 10.98
C ILE A 128 -2.65 -3.61 11.75
N MET A 129 -1.44 -4.08 12.05
CA MET A 129 -1.23 -5.38 12.66
C MET A 129 -1.60 -5.42 14.14
N THR A 130 -1.39 -4.33 14.86
CA THR A 130 -1.62 -4.29 16.32
C THR A 130 -3.01 -3.78 16.71
N GLY A 131 -3.73 -3.15 15.78
CA GLY A 131 -4.99 -2.46 16.07
C GLY A 131 -4.83 -1.20 16.93
N VAL A 132 -3.61 -0.88 17.34
CA VAL A 132 -3.31 0.29 18.17
C VAL A 132 -3.07 1.48 17.26
N LYS A 133 -4.01 2.41 17.20
CA LYS A 133 -3.74 3.73 16.60
C LYS A 133 -2.69 4.42 17.46
N ALA A 134 -1.49 4.64 16.90
CA ALA A 134 -0.53 5.52 17.56
C ALA A 134 -1.20 6.88 17.73
N ALA A 135 -1.15 7.42 18.97
CA ALA A 135 -1.69 8.74 19.27
C ALA A 135 -1.25 9.72 18.16
N GLU A 136 -2.21 10.39 17.57
CA GLU A 136 -2.00 11.30 16.45
C GLU A 136 -1.00 12.38 16.89
N SER A 137 0.26 12.22 16.51
CA SER A 137 1.16 13.36 16.43
C SER A 137 0.58 14.24 15.32
N GLY A 138 0.02 15.38 15.70
CA GLY A 138 -0.82 16.26 14.89
C GLY A 138 -0.15 16.76 13.60
N GLN A 139 -0.09 15.90 12.61
CA GLN A 139 0.15 16.28 11.24
C GLN A 139 -1.20 16.28 10.53
N ALA A 140 -1.64 17.49 10.21
CA ALA A 140 -2.82 17.75 9.39
C ALA A 140 -2.80 16.78 8.19
N ARG A 141 -3.96 16.19 7.88
CA ARG A 141 -4.15 15.42 6.63
C ARG A 141 -3.66 16.30 5.49
N PRO A 142 -2.70 15.82 4.66
CA PRO A 142 -2.24 16.64 3.54
C PRO A 142 -3.47 17.00 2.69
N ARG A 143 -3.59 18.27 2.33
CA ARG A 143 -4.69 18.74 1.49
C ARG A 143 -4.57 18.03 0.14
N PRO A 144 -5.70 17.78 -0.57
CA PRO A 144 -5.67 17.21 -1.92
C PRO A 144 -4.66 17.91 -2.83
N ASP A 145 -4.54 19.23 -2.74
CA ASP A 145 -3.58 20.06 -3.46
C ASP A 145 -2.11 19.66 -3.22
N ASP A 146 -1.76 19.32 -1.98
CA ASP A 146 -0.39 18.94 -1.61
C ASP A 146 -0.03 17.57 -2.18
N ILE A 147 -1.01 16.67 -2.20
CA ILE A 147 -0.87 15.32 -2.78
C ILE A 147 -0.68 15.42 -4.29
N ILE A 148 -1.54 16.15 -4.98
CA ILE A 148 -1.51 16.35 -6.44
C ILE A 148 -0.20 17.03 -6.84
N THR A 149 0.18 18.11 -6.14
CA THR A 149 1.43 18.83 -6.37
C THR A 149 2.66 17.92 -6.24
N ARG A 150 2.68 17.05 -5.24
CA ARG A 150 3.77 16.09 -5.04
C ARG A 150 3.85 15.08 -6.19
N HIS A 151 2.71 14.54 -6.64
CA HIS A 151 2.67 13.56 -7.74
C HIS A 151 3.11 14.16 -9.07
N ILE A 152 2.64 15.36 -9.40
CA ILE A 152 3.03 16.06 -10.64
C ILE A 152 4.55 16.33 -10.66
N LYS A 153 5.15 16.71 -9.51
CA LYS A 153 6.60 16.88 -9.39
C LYS A 153 7.37 15.55 -9.57
N THR A 154 6.81 14.44 -9.09
CA THR A 154 7.46 13.12 -9.22
C THR A 154 7.51 12.63 -10.67
N VAL A 155 6.54 13.02 -11.48
CA VAL A 155 6.53 12.76 -12.95
C VAL A 155 7.50 13.69 -13.70
N GLY A 156 8.27 14.54 -13.00
CA GLY A 156 9.25 15.44 -13.58
C GLY A 156 8.67 16.75 -14.14
N ILE A 157 7.38 17.02 -13.91
CA ILE A 157 6.75 18.27 -14.32
C ILE A 157 6.98 19.31 -13.20
N THR A 158 7.84 20.27 -13.45
CA THR A 158 8.15 21.33 -12.49
C THR A 158 7.12 22.46 -12.53
N ALA A 159 6.96 23.16 -11.41
CA ALA A 159 6.01 24.28 -11.27
C ALA A 159 6.24 25.45 -12.24
N ASN A 160 7.42 25.50 -12.90
CA ASN A 160 7.76 26.54 -13.87
C ASN A 160 7.19 26.28 -15.30
N VAL A 161 6.57 25.14 -15.53
CA VAL A 161 5.95 24.78 -16.81
C VAL A 161 4.48 25.19 -16.79
N LYS A 162 4.03 26.00 -17.75
CA LYS A 162 2.62 26.45 -17.83
C LYS A 162 1.63 25.27 -17.76
N GLY A 163 1.97 24.10 -18.30
CA GLY A 163 1.17 22.88 -18.25
C GLY A 163 0.97 22.31 -16.84
N TYR A 164 1.83 22.63 -15.89
CA TYR A 164 1.70 22.19 -14.49
C TYR A 164 0.38 22.66 -13.85
N TYR A 165 0.06 23.93 -13.98
CA TYR A 165 -1.14 24.53 -13.42
C TYR A 165 -2.41 23.98 -14.06
N TYR A 166 -2.41 23.81 -15.40
CA TYR A 166 -3.55 23.23 -16.10
C TYR A 166 -3.80 21.77 -15.72
N LEU A 167 -2.74 20.98 -15.59
CA LEU A 167 -2.87 19.58 -15.17
C LEU A 167 -3.38 19.47 -13.71
N ARG A 168 -2.84 20.30 -12.80
CA ARG A 168 -3.28 20.36 -11.41
C ARG A 168 -4.76 20.75 -11.31
N ASP A 169 -5.14 21.82 -12.01
CA ASP A 169 -6.50 22.35 -11.94
C ASP A 169 -7.51 21.39 -12.60
N ALA A 170 -7.12 20.69 -13.68
CA ALA A 170 -7.94 19.65 -14.29
C ALA A 170 -8.18 18.46 -13.32
N ILE A 171 -7.15 18.01 -12.60
CA ILE A 171 -7.27 16.94 -11.62
C ILE A 171 -8.15 17.37 -10.44
N LEU A 172 -8.03 18.62 -9.97
CA LEU A 172 -8.87 19.17 -8.92
C LEU A 172 -10.33 19.27 -9.35
N MET A 173 -10.62 19.77 -10.56
CA MET A 173 -11.97 19.83 -11.10
C MET A 173 -12.65 18.46 -11.18
N VAL A 174 -11.92 17.44 -11.58
CA VAL A 174 -12.43 16.06 -11.58
C VAL A 174 -12.72 15.58 -10.16
N HIS A 175 -11.87 15.94 -9.19
CA HIS A 175 -12.06 15.55 -7.79
C HIS A 175 -13.28 16.22 -7.12
N GLU A 176 -13.63 17.45 -7.53
CA GLU A 176 -14.77 18.21 -6.96
C GLU A 176 -16.13 17.82 -7.58
N HIS A 177 -16.14 17.19 -8.76
CA HIS A 177 -17.37 16.88 -9.49
C HIS A 177 -17.75 15.38 -9.52
N PHE A 178 -16.96 14.52 -8.85
CA PHE A 178 -17.21 13.09 -8.68
C PHE A 178 -17.05 12.65 -7.23
#